data_44f6c8ff330aac36e49fa48409006e70
#
_entry.id   44f6c8ff330aac36e49fa48409006e70
#
_cell.length_a   1.000
_cell.length_b   1.000
_cell.length_c   1.000
_cell.angle_alpha   90.00
_cell.angle_beta   90.00
_cell.angle_gamma   90.00
#
_symmetry.space_group_name_H-M   'P 1'
#
loop_
_entity.id
_entity.type
_entity.pdbx_description
1 polymer ?
#
loop_
_entity_poly.entity_id
_entity_poly.type
_entity_poly.pdbx_seq_one_letter_code
_entity_poly.pdbx_strand_id
1 'polypeptide(L)'
;MMRSVLVAALAFAASPAFAQTAMKPAVDPHVGHVMTDQQPAAAPAARPDNPAIPPDNAAAAARLKDSPRHGEWVDIKMPSGAPLKSFVVYPERKDKAPVVLVIHDIGGMGDWGRAVGDQLAKEGFIAIVPDLLSGKGPNGGGTAELGANVGQTIRALTPDDVAARLNAALAYGKSLPSSSGRTGVIGFCWGGSASFNYAIAQPELNAAVVYYGTPPMKTVDGAQVVDPATFDRIKAPIIGFYGGDDARVTSTVEPTAAELKKLGKSYESHVMEGAGHGFLKGQASRDANAKAAADAWPLTVAFLKKWLRAT
;
A
#
# COMPACT_ATOMS: atom_id res chain seq x y z
N MET A 1 22.58 -7.16 87.85
CA MET A 1 22.23 -8.04 86.70
C MET A 1 22.15 -7.18 85.48
N MET A 2 23.25 -7.06 84.72
CA MET A 2 23.37 -6.25 83.49
C MET A 2 23.13 -7.18 82.31
N ARG A 3 22.14 -6.88 81.47
CA ARG A 3 21.91 -7.56 80.20
C ARG A 3 22.54 -6.73 79.09
N SER A 4 23.57 -7.27 78.48
CA SER A 4 24.22 -6.70 77.30
C SER A 4 23.33 -6.90 76.06
N VAL A 5 23.11 -5.83 75.35
CA VAL A 5 22.41 -5.84 74.03
C VAL A 5 23.46 -5.87 72.91
N LEU A 6 23.48 -6.91 72.20
CA LEU A 6 24.34 -7.09 71.01
C LEU A 6 23.68 -6.39 69.82
N VAL A 7 24.37 -5.39 69.27
CA VAL A 7 23.93 -4.74 68.00
C VAL A 7 24.60 -5.48 66.83
N ALA A 8 23.79 -6.12 65.98
CA ALA A 8 24.24 -6.74 64.74
C ALA A 8 24.24 -5.68 63.63
N ALA A 9 25.41 -5.40 63.07
CA ALA A 9 25.53 -4.58 61.85
C ALA A 9 25.21 -5.40 60.60
N LEU A 10 24.15 -5.02 59.90
CA LEU A 10 23.86 -5.55 58.56
C LEU A 10 24.72 -4.83 57.51
N ALA A 11 25.63 -5.55 56.91
CA ALA A 11 26.34 -5.10 55.69
C ALA A 11 25.42 -5.20 54.47
N PHE A 12 25.12 -4.06 53.85
CA PHE A 12 24.46 -4.01 52.53
C PHE A 12 25.50 -4.34 51.47
N ALA A 13 25.34 -5.49 50.84
CA ALA A 13 26.06 -5.85 49.62
C ALA A 13 25.43 -5.10 48.43
N ALA A 14 26.21 -4.24 47.78
CA ALA A 14 25.82 -3.57 46.55
C ALA A 14 25.80 -4.60 45.41
N SER A 15 24.63 -4.82 44.81
CA SER A 15 24.48 -5.59 43.56
C SER A 15 25.01 -4.77 42.40
N PRO A 16 25.71 -5.39 41.43
CA PRO A 16 26.15 -4.69 40.23
C PRO A 16 24.95 -4.33 39.37
N ALA A 17 24.85 -3.07 38.96
CA ALA A 17 23.90 -2.58 37.98
C ALA A 17 24.17 -3.28 36.63
N PHE A 18 23.23 -4.09 36.17
CA PHE A 18 23.20 -4.54 34.78
C PHE A 18 22.95 -3.31 33.88
N ALA A 19 23.97 -2.95 33.13
CA ALA A 19 23.81 -1.99 32.03
C ALA A 19 22.80 -2.58 31.03
N GLN A 20 21.58 -2.04 31.01
CA GLN A 20 20.65 -2.26 29.94
C GLN A 20 21.23 -1.61 28.69
N THR A 21 21.78 -2.43 27.78
CA THR A 21 22.08 -2.03 26.42
C THR A 21 20.75 -1.68 25.79
N ALA A 22 20.51 -0.39 25.59
CA ALA A 22 19.36 0.10 24.84
C ALA A 22 19.42 -0.51 23.42
N MET A 23 18.47 -1.39 23.11
CA MET A 23 18.28 -1.87 21.75
C MET A 23 18.01 -0.65 20.87
N LYS A 24 18.90 -0.42 19.89
CA LYS A 24 18.64 0.52 18.80
C LYS A 24 17.30 0.11 18.15
N PRO A 25 16.35 1.05 18.00
CA PRO A 25 15.11 0.73 17.32
C PRO A 25 15.43 0.26 15.89
N ALA A 26 14.71 -0.76 15.42
CA ALA A 26 14.79 -1.24 14.07
C ALA A 26 14.58 -0.06 13.10
N VAL A 27 15.49 0.10 12.14
CA VAL A 27 15.39 1.17 11.14
C VAL A 27 14.21 0.84 10.26
N ASP A 28 13.16 1.64 10.35
CA ASP A 28 11.98 1.56 9.47
C ASP A 28 12.45 1.75 8.02
N PRO A 29 12.17 0.80 7.09
CA PRO A 29 12.53 0.95 5.68
C PRO A 29 11.88 2.16 5.00
N HIS A 30 10.92 2.81 5.66
CA HIS A 30 10.30 4.06 5.21
C HIS A 30 10.92 5.32 5.84
N VAL A 31 11.90 5.21 6.76
CA VAL A 31 12.64 6.34 7.37
C VAL A 31 13.70 6.85 6.38
N GLY A 32 13.30 7.47 5.33
CA GLY A 32 14.18 8.08 4.35
C GLY A 32 13.44 8.99 3.38
N HIS A 33 12.12 9.04 3.51
CA HIS A 33 11.30 10.05 2.82
C HIS A 33 11.37 11.41 3.57
N VAL A 34 12.58 11.91 3.79
CA VAL A 34 12.76 13.35 3.88
C VAL A 34 12.55 13.82 2.45
N MET A 35 11.38 14.39 2.15
CA MET A 35 11.23 15.30 1.04
C MET A 35 12.29 16.37 1.29
N THR A 36 13.47 16.22 0.68
CA THR A 36 14.43 17.33 0.66
C THR A 36 13.69 18.49 0.02
N ASP A 37 13.51 19.58 0.77
CA ASP A 37 13.10 20.88 0.27
C ASP A 37 14.12 21.33 -0.81
N GLN A 38 14.02 20.76 -1.99
CA GLN A 38 14.54 21.39 -3.17
C GLN A 38 13.58 22.54 -3.43
N GLN A 39 14.11 23.75 -3.25
CA GLN A 39 13.49 25.01 -3.60
C GLN A 39 12.71 24.83 -4.92
N PRO A 40 11.41 25.14 -4.96
CA PRO A 40 10.58 24.78 -6.10
C PRO A 40 11.17 25.43 -7.36
N ALA A 41 11.68 24.61 -8.27
CA ALA A 41 11.77 25.01 -9.65
C ALA A 41 10.38 25.53 -10.04
N ALA A 42 10.31 26.63 -10.80
CA ALA A 42 9.06 27.24 -11.22
C ALA A 42 8.04 26.15 -11.56
N ALA A 43 6.87 26.21 -10.92
CA ALA A 43 5.86 25.14 -11.07
C ALA A 43 5.70 24.84 -12.56
N PRO A 44 5.90 23.60 -12.99
CA PRO A 44 5.74 23.25 -14.39
C PRO A 44 4.36 23.69 -14.84
N ALA A 45 4.25 24.25 -16.05
CA ALA A 45 2.97 24.68 -16.62
C ALA A 45 1.95 23.53 -16.44
N ALA A 46 0.76 23.88 -15.92
CA ALA A 46 -0.29 22.88 -15.66
C ALA A 46 -0.52 22.07 -16.94
N ARG A 47 -0.20 20.78 -16.86
CA ARG A 47 -0.44 19.87 -17.99
C ARG A 47 -1.93 19.61 -18.11
N PRO A 48 -2.45 19.50 -19.33
CA PRO A 48 -3.81 19.02 -19.52
C PRO A 48 -3.99 17.67 -18.83
N ASP A 49 -5.06 17.52 -18.07
CA ASP A 49 -5.41 16.26 -17.45
C ASP A 49 -5.66 15.20 -18.54
N ASN A 50 -5.06 14.01 -18.40
CA ASN A 50 -5.26 12.92 -19.34
C ASN A 50 -6.39 12.00 -18.82
N PRO A 51 -7.59 12.01 -19.44
CA PRO A 51 -8.71 11.22 -18.97
C PRO A 51 -8.55 9.70 -19.17
N ALA A 52 -7.51 9.24 -19.87
CA ALA A 52 -7.24 7.81 -20.10
C ALA A 52 -6.51 7.14 -18.93
N ILE A 53 -5.95 7.92 -17.99
CA ILE A 53 -5.20 7.44 -16.84
C ILE A 53 -5.72 8.08 -15.54
N PRO A 54 -5.37 7.58 -14.35
CA PRO A 54 -5.68 8.27 -13.10
C PRO A 54 -5.14 9.71 -13.13
N PRO A 55 -5.81 10.67 -12.48
CA PRO A 55 -5.35 12.05 -12.46
C PRO A 55 -4.05 12.22 -11.68
N ASP A 56 -3.33 13.33 -11.93
CA ASP A 56 -2.37 13.84 -10.97
C ASP A 56 -3.07 14.14 -9.63
N ASN A 57 -2.32 14.11 -8.53
CA ASN A 57 -2.89 14.35 -7.20
C ASN A 57 -3.65 15.68 -7.10
N ALA A 58 -3.14 16.74 -7.74
CA ALA A 58 -3.78 18.05 -7.70
C ALA A 58 -5.13 18.10 -8.46
N ALA A 59 -5.32 17.23 -9.46
CA ALA A 59 -6.55 17.17 -10.25
C ALA A 59 -7.58 16.16 -9.68
N ALA A 60 -7.21 15.36 -8.67
CA ALA A 60 -8.01 14.24 -8.20
C ALA A 60 -9.41 14.64 -7.70
N ALA A 61 -9.51 15.69 -6.88
CA ALA A 61 -10.78 16.17 -6.35
C ALA A 61 -11.74 16.65 -7.46
N ALA A 62 -11.21 17.39 -8.44
CA ALA A 62 -11.98 17.85 -9.59
C ALA A 62 -12.47 16.67 -10.44
N ARG A 63 -11.58 15.71 -10.73
CA ARG A 63 -11.92 14.51 -11.49
C ARG A 63 -13.04 13.70 -10.82
N LEU A 64 -13.02 13.55 -9.49
CA LEU A 64 -14.07 12.87 -8.74
C LEU A 64 -15.40 13.61 -8.79
N LYS A 65 -15.37 14.94 -8.66
CA LYS A 65 -16.58 15.78 -8.71
C LYS A 65 -17.30 15.64 -10.05
N ASP A 66 -16.54 15.56 -11.13
CA ASP A 66 -17.07 15.53 -12.49
C ASP A 66 -17.29 14.09 -13.02
N SER A 67 -17.07 13.08 -12.16
CA SER A 67 -17.27 11.68 -12.56
C SER A 67 -18.75 11.37 -12.74
N PRO A 68 -19.15 10.74 -13.87
CA PRO A 68 -20.52 10.28 -14.07
C PRO A 68 -20.83 8.96 -13.35
N ARG A 69 -19.82 8.28 -12.81
CA ARG A 69 -19.96 6.93 -12.24
C ARG A 69 -20.55 6.96 -10.85
N HIS A 70 -21.32 5.92 -10.51
CA HIS A 70 -21.83 5.77 -9.16
C HIS A 70 -20.70 5.37 -8.21
N GLY A 71 -20.45 6.22 -7.22
CA GLY A 71 -19.53 5.99 -6.12
C GLY A 71 -20.20 6.24 -4.78
N GLU A 72 -20.00 5.34 -3.83
CA GLU A 72 -20.61 5.43 -2.51
C GLU A 72 -19.66 5.07 -1.39
N TRP A 73 -19.92 5.61 -0.19
CA TRP A 73 -19.25 5.21 1.02
C TRP A 73 -19.99 4.06 1.67
N VAL A 74 -19.25 3.04 2.09
CA VAL A 74 -19.79 1.88 2.80
C VAL A 74 -18.96 1.60 4.05
N ASP A 75 -19.64 1.13 5.08
CA ASP A 75 -19.04 0.66 6.32
C ASP A 75 -18.99 -0.88 6.29
N ILE A 76 -17.85 -1.43 5.87
CA ILE A 76 -17.67 -2.87 5.78
C ILE A 76 -17.46 -3.44 7.18
N LYS A 77 -18.28 -4.42 7.56
CA LYS A 77 -18.20 -5.07 8.86
C LYS A 77 -16.86 -5.80 9.01
N MET A 78 -16.15 -5.49 10.08
CA MET A 78 -14.95 -6.21 10.51
C MET A 78 -15.30 -7.34 11.47
N PRO A 79 -14.50 -8.41 11.55
CA PRO A 79 -14.67 -9.47 12.57
C PRO A 79 -14.62 -8.91 14.00
N SER A 80 -13.82 -7.88 14.22
CA SER A 80 -13.70 -7.16 15.49
C SER A 80 -13.33 -5.69 15.25
N GLY A 81 -13.70 -4.82 16.18
CA GLY A 81 -13.39 -3.40 16.14
C GLY A 81 -14.34 -2.56 15.28
N ALA A 82 -13.88 -1.36 14.91
CA ALA A 82 -14.64 -0.43 14.11
C ALA A 82 -14.85 -0.96 12.67
N PRO A 83 -15.96 -0.60 12.01
CA PRO A 83 -16.16 -0.95 10.60
C PRO A 83 -15.04 -0.35 9.72
N LEU A 84 -14.74 -1.03 8.62
CA LEU A 84 -13.80 -0.57 7.62
C LEU A 84 -14.53 0.38 6.66
N LYS A 85 -14.34 1.68 6.84
CA LYS A 85 -14.90 2.68 5.93
C LYS A 85 -14.24 2.55 4.57
N SER A 86 -15.04 2.39 3.54
CA SER A 86 -14.53 2.14 2.19
C SER A 86 -15.31 2.96 1.17
N PHE A 87 -14.63 3.42 0.13
CA PHE A 87 -15.28 4.03 -1.02
C PHE A 87 -15.39 2.99 -2.14
N VAL A 88 -16.60 2.76 -2.63
CA VAL A 88 -16.88 1.78 -3.69
C VAL A 88 -17.34 2.51 -4.93
N VAL A 89 -16.76 2.17 -6.09
CA VAL A 89 -17.16 2.74 -7.38
C VAL A 89 -17.53 1.61 -8.31
N TYR A 90 -18.66 1.76 -8.99
CA TYR A 90 -19.22 0.76 -9.88
C TYR A 90 -19.01 1.14 -11.35
N PRO A 91 -18.67 0.16 -12.20
CA PRO A 91 -18.57 0.38 -13.64
C PRO A 91 -19.97 0.51 -14.28
N GLU A 92 -20.04 1.31 -15.33
CA GLU A 92 -21.26 1.44 -16.15
C GLU A 92 -21.39 0.25 -17.13
N ARG A 93 -21.83 -0.92 -16.61
CA ARG A 93 -22.01 -2.14 -17.41
C ARG A 93 -23.17 -2.98 -16.87
N LYS A 94 -23.75 -3.82 -17.74
CA LYS A 94 -24.89 -4.68 -17.40
C LYS A 94 -24.46 -6.04 -16.84
N ASP A 95 -23.32 -6.56 -17.26
CA ASP A 95 -22.78 -7.84 -16.84
C ASP A 95 -21.95 -7.71 -15.55
N LYS A 96 -21.72 -8.84 -14.89
CA LYS A 96 -20.93 -8.90 -13.66
C LYS A 96 -19.50 -8.44 -13.89
N ALA A 97 -18.98 -7.66 -12.96
CA ALA A 97 -17.64 -7.09 -13.02
C ALA A 97 -16.69 -7.71 -11.99
N PRO A 98 -15.40 -7.86 -12.30
CA PRO A 98 -14.41 -8.23 -11.31
C PRO A 98 -14.14 -7.10 -10.33
N VAL A 99 -13.72 -7.47 -9.11
CA VAL A 99 -13.44 -6.54 -8.03
C VAL A 99 -11.94 -6.25 -7.94
N VAL A 100 -11.58 -4.97 -7.81
CA VAL A 100 -10.19 -4.55 -7.55
C VAL A 100 -10.13 -3.73 -6.26
N LEU A 101 -9.34 -4.21 -5.29
CA LEU A 101 -9.03 -3.47 -4.08
C LEU A 101 -7.93 -2.45 -4.37
N VAL A 102 -8.10 -1.21 -3.93
CA VAL A 102 -7.13 -0.12 -4.10
C VAL A 102 -6.50 0.21 -2.75
N ILE A 103 -5.22 -0.03 -2.60
CA ILE A 103 -4.48 0.26 -1.37
C ILE A 103 -3.78 1.60 -1.49
N HIS A 104 -4.16 2.54 -0.62
CA HIS A 104 -3.60 3.89 -0.56
C HIS A 104 -2.10 3.91 -0.22
N ASP A 105 -1.44 5.04 -0.45
CA ASP A 105 -0.05 5.27 -0.06
C ASP A 105 0.09 5.63 1.44
N ILE A 106 1.29 6.05 1.85
CA ILE A 106 1.62 6.46 3.23
C ILE A 106 0.82 7.69 3.71
N GLY A 107 0.15 8.39 2.82
CA GLY A 107 -0.74 9.51 3.13
C GLY A 107 -2.15 9.10 3.54
N GLY A 108 -2.46 7.80 3.51
CA GLY A 108 -3.81 7.31 3.81
C GLY A 108 -4.79 7.44 2.65
N MET A 109 -6.06 7.18 2.93
CA MET A 109 -7.12 7.21 1.94
C MET A 109 -7.60 8.65 1.71
N GLY A 110 -7.34 9.19 0.52
CA GLY A 110 -7.72 10.53 0.09
C GLY A 110 -8.38 10.54 -1.28
N ASP A 111 -8.56 11.74 -1.82
CA ASP A 111 -9.20 11.96 -3.13
C ASP A 111 -8.48 11.24 -4.25
N TRP A 112 -7.15 11.20 -4.21
CA TRP A 112 -6.38 10.53 -5.24
C TRP A 112 -6.65 9.02 -5.29
N GLY A 113 -6.66 8.34 -4.14
CA GLY A 113 -7.00 6.92 -4.07
C GLY A 113 -8.41 6.63 -4.59
N ARG A 114 -9.39 7.50 -4.24
CA ARG A 114 -10.76 7.41 -4.75
C ARG A 114 -10.82 7.65 -6.27
N ALA A 115 -10.04 8.59 -6.80
CA ALA A 115 -9.95 8.85 -8.23
C ALA A 115 -9.31 7.70 -9.01
N VAL A 116 -8.34 6.98 -8.40
CA VAL A 116 -7.84 5.71 -8.97
C VAL A 116 -8.96 4.67 -9.02
N GLY A 117 -9.75 4.55 -7.95
CA GLY A 117 -10.92 3.67 -7.93
C GLY A 117 -11.93 4.03 -9.03
N ASP A 118 -12.21 5.31 -9.22
CA ASP A 118 -13.08 5.80 -10.29
C ASP A 118 -12.53 5.49 -11.69
N GLN A 119 -11.22 5.63 -11.90
CA GLN A 119 -10.57 5.28 -13.16
C GLN A 119 -10.64 3.76 -13.43
N LEU A 120 -10.48 2.91 -12.39
CA LEU A 120 -10.66 1.46 -12.53
C LEU A 120 -12.12 1.11 -12.87
N ALA A 121 -13.10 1.82 -12.30
CA ALA A 121 -14.49 1.62 -12.64
C ALA A 121 -14.77 2.01 -14.11
N LYS A 122 -14.16 3.07 -14.64
CA LYS A 122 -14.18 3.40 -16.07
C LYS A 122 -13.66 2.24 -16.93
N GLU A 123 -12.67 1.49 -16.44
CA GLU A 123 -12.10 0.34 -17.15
C GLU A 123 -12.93 -0.95 -17.02
N GLY A 124 -14.03 -0.91 -16.27
CA GLY A 124 -14.98 -2.00 -16.14
C GLY A 124 -14.83 -2.86 -14.89
N PHE A 125 -14.13 -2.38 -13.86
CA PHE A 125 -13.96 -3.06 -12.58
C PHE A 125 -14.86 -2.44 -11.49
N ILE A 126 -15.34 -3.23 -10.54
CA ILE A 126 -15.81 -2.70 -9.27
C ILE A 126 -14.56 -2.36 -8.45
N ALA A 127 -14.37 -1.10 -8.12
CA ALA A 127 -13.23 -0.66 -7.32
C ALA A 127 -13.66 -0.46 -5.86
N ILE A 128 -12.90 -1.02 -4.92
CA ILE A 128 -13.09 -0.80 -3.48
C ILE A 128 -11.81 -0.16 -2.94
N VAL A 129 -11.96 1.02 -2.38
CA VAL A 129 -10.88 1.82 -1.78
C VAL A 129 -11.09 1.84 -0.27
N PRO A 130 -10.52 0.88 0.49
CA PRO A 130 -10.68 0.85 1.93
C PRO A 130 -9.80 1.91 2.60
N ASP A 131 -10.31 2.60 3.61
CA ASP A 131 -9.50 3.34 4.55
C ASP A 131 -8.90 2.37 5.58
N LEU A 132 -7.68 1.92 5.33
CA LEU A 132 -6.99 0.97 6.20
C LEU A 132 -6.67 1.54 7.60
N LEU A 133 -6.95 2.83 7.83
CA LEU A 133 -6.85 3.48 9.12
C LEU A 133 -8.19 3.61 9.86
N SER A 134 -9.29 3.07 9.32
CA SER A 134 -10.59 3.06 9.98
C SER A 134 -10.48 2.55 11.43
N GLY A 135 -11.04 3.28 12.37
CA GLY A 135 -10.99 2.95 13.80
C GLY A 135 -9.66 3.26 14.50
N LYS A 136 -8.66 3.78 13.80
CA LYS A 136 -7.34 4.14 14.38
C LYS A 136 -7.25 5.63 14.73
N GLY A 137 -8.14 6.46 14.23
CA GLY A 137 -8.20 7.88 14.52
C GLY A 137 -9.01 8.21 15.78
N PRO A 138 -9.00 9.48 16.22
CA PRO A 138 -9.81 9.97 17.31
C PRO A 138 -11.29 9.59 17.12
N ASN A 139 -11.95 9.23 18.22
CA ASN A 139 -13.37 8.84 18.25
C ASN A 139 -13.74 7.68 17.30
N GLY A 140 -12.77 6.81 16.98
CA GLY A 140 -12.98 5.71 16.05
C GLY A 140 -12.96 6.12 14.58
N GLY A 141 -12.47 7.32 14.26
CA GLY A 141 -12.28 7.81 12.90
C GLY A 141 -11.15 7.10 12.14
N GLY A 142 -10.89 7.53 10.92
CA GLY A 142 -9.88 6.98 10.04
C GLY A 142 -8.83 8.01 9.61
N THR A 143 -8.45 7.95 8.34
CA THR A 143 -7.43 8.83 7.75
C THR A 143 -7.73 10.31 7.96
N ALA A 144 -8.98 10.74 7.77
CA ALA A 144 -9.36 12.15 7.86
C ALA A 144 -9.16 12.73 9.27
N GLU A 145 -9.40 11.95 10.31
CA GLU A 145 -9.32 12.38 11.72
C GLU A 145 -7.89 12.29 12.28
N LEU A 146 -6.98 11.58 11.62
CA LEU A 146 -5.59 11.42 12.06
C LEU A 146 -4.69 12.63 11.73
N GLY A 147 -5.03 13.42 10.72
CA GLY A 147 -4.26 14.59 10.33
C GLY A 147 -2.77 14.26 10.11
N ALA A 148 -1.88 14.97 10.82
CA ALA A 148 -0.43 14.75 10.70
C ALA A 148 0.05 13.36 11.17
N ASN A 149 -0.77 12.62 11.92
CA ASN A 149 -0.40 11.30 12.46
C ASN A 149 -0.63 10.13 11.49
N VAL A 150 -1.18 10.38 10.30
CA VAL A 150 -1.49 9.35 9.29
C VAL A 150 -0.28 8.46 9.02
N GLY A 151 0.86 9.03 8.65
CA GLY A 151 2.06 8.27 8.31
C GLY A 151 2.60 7.41 9.47
N GLN A 152 2.57 7.93 10.70
CA GLN A 152 2.96 7.17 11.88
C GLN A 152 2.00 6.01 12.14
N THR A 153 0.70 6.25 12.03
CA THR A 153 -0.33 5.22 12.26
C THR A 153 -0.25 4.10 11.21
N ILE A 154 -0.02 4.45 9.93
CA ILE A 154 0.19 3.46 8.87
C ILE A 154 1.38 2.55 9.17
N ARG A 155 2.52 3.12 9.60
CA ARG A 155 3.72 2.34 9.96
C ARG A 155 3.51 1.41 11.15
N ALA A 156 2.54 1.71 12.00
CA ALA A 156 2.17 0.88 13.14
C ALA A 156 1.20 -0.27 12.78
N LEU A 157 0.65 -0.29 11.57
CA LEU A 157 -0.18 -1.41 11.11
C LEU A 157 0.68 -2.65 10.90
N THR A 158 0.28 -3.76 11.50
CA THR A 158 0.93 -5.05 11.25
C THR A 158 0.47 -5.63 9.90
N PRO A 159 1.26 -6.51 9.26
CA PRO A 159 0.82 -7.24 8.07
C PRO A 159 -0.52 -7.96 8.27
N ASP A 160 -0.76 -8.52 9.46
CA ASP A 160 -2.00 -9.22 9.80
C ASP A 160 -3.20 -8.25 9.91
N ASP A 161 -3.01 -7.06 10.49
CA ASP A 161 -4.04 -6.01 10.50
C ASP A 161 -4.44 -5.61 9.07
N VAL A 162 -3.44 -5.41 8.20
CA VAL A 162 -3.67 -5.06 6.80
C VAL A 162 -4.39 -6.19 6.07
N ALA A 163 -3.93 -7.43 6.22
CA ALA A 163 -4.54 -8.59 5.60
C ALA A 163 -5.99 -8.80 6.06
N ALA A 164 -6.27 -8.65 7.36
CA ALA A 164 -7.62 -8.79 7.89
C ALA A 164 -8.60 -7.74 7.29
N ARG A 165 -8.15 -6.48 7.17
CA ARG A 165 -8.93 -5.39 6.55
C ARG A 165 -9.16 -5.64 5.06
N LEU A 166 -8.13 -6.04 4.33
CA LEU A 166 -8.25 -6.37 2.92
C LEU A 166 -9.14 -7.60 2.68
N ASN A 167 -9.07 -8.62 3.56
CA ASN A 167 -9.97 -9.78 3.50
C ASN A 167 -11.43 -9.40 3.72
N ALA A 168 -11.72 -8.48 4.64
CA ALA A 168 -13.08 -7.97 4.83
C ALA A 168 -13.59 -7.23 3.59
N ALA A 169 -12.76 -6.35 3.00
CA ALA A 169 -13.09 -5.66 1.75
C ALA A 169 -13.27 -6.63 0.58
N LEU A 170 -12.44 -7.67 0.50
CA LEU A 170 -12.53 -8.72 -0.52
C LEU A 170 -13.83 -9.51 -0.41
N ALA A 171 -14.17 -9.94 0.81
CA ALA A 171 -15.41 -10.69 1.08
C ALA A 171 -16.65 -9.85 0.75
N TYR A 172 -16.65 -8.56 1.14
CA TYR A 172 -17.69 -7.62 0.76
C TYR A 172 -17.83 -7.51 -0.77
N GLY A 173 -16.72 -7.28 -1.48
CA GLY A 173 -16.72 -7.17 -2.94
C GLY A 173 -17.22 -8.43 -3.63
N LYS A 174 -16.82 -9.62 -3.15
CA LYS A 174 -17.33 -10.90 -3.67
C LYS A 174 -18.83 -11.10 -3.42
N SER A 175 -19.38 -10.53 -2.35
CA SER A 175 -20.81 -10.66 -2.00
C SER A 175 -21.73 -9.75 -2.81
N LEU A 176 -21.19 -8.76 -3.53
CA LEU A 176 -21.99 -7.85 -4.35
C LEU A 176 -22.69 -8.61 -5.49
N PRO A 177 -24.00 -8.39 -5.71
CA PRO A 177 -24.73 -9.05 -6.82
C PRO A 177 -24.11 -8.80 -8.20
N SER A 178 -23.49 -7.63 -8.39
CA SER A 178 -22.79 -7.21 -9.61
C SER A 178 -21.39 -7.79 -9.74
N SER A 179 -20.87 -8.51 -8.72
CA SER A 179 -19.54 -9.09 -8.75
C SER A 179 -19.47 -10.38 -9.57
N SER A 180 -18.41 -10.53 -10.37
CA SER A 180 -18.08 -11.79 -11.04
C SER A 180 -17.38 -12.81 -10.12
N GLY A 181 -17.02 -12.42 -8.88
CA GLY A 181 -16.23 -13.21 -7.95
C GLY A 181 -14.73 -13.20 -8.22
N ARG A 182 -14.27 -12.70 -9.39
CA ARG A 182 -12.82 -12.53 -9.68
C ARG A 182 -12.30 -11.28 -8.97
N THR A 183 -11.11 -11.38 -8.40
CA THR A 183 -10.59 -10.35 -7.48
C THR A 183 -9.13 -10.02 -7.76
N GLY A 184 -8.82 -8.73 -7.75
CA GLY A 184 -7.46 -8.20 -7.85
C GLY A 184 -7.16 -7.18 -6.76
N VAL A 185 -5.89 -6.83 -6.63
CA VAL A 185 -5.41 -5.74 -5.77
C VAL A 185 -4.46 -4.85 -6.53
N ILE A 186 -4.49 -3.56 -6.25
CA ILE A 186 -3.52 -2.56 -6.70
C ILE A 186 -3.12 -1.69 -5.53
N GLY A 187 -1.84 -1.38 -5.39
CA GLY A 187 -1.37 -0.53 -4.30
C GLY A 187 -0.19 0.34 -4.70
N PHE A 188 0.01 1.43 -3.95
CA PHE A 188 0.92 2.51 -4.29
C PHE A 188 1.87 2.82 -3.12
N CYS A 189 3.18 2.93 -3.34
CA CYS A 189 4.17 3.23 -2.31
C CYS A 189 4.10 2.20 -1.17
N TRP A 190 3.79 2.60 0.05
CA TRP A 190 3.48 1.67 1.16
C TRP A 190 2.40 0.66 0.76
N GLY A 191 1.33 1.13 0.12
CA GLY A 191 0.27 0.26 -0.41
C GLY A 191 0.75 -0.67 -1.53
N GLY A 192 1.79 -0.29 -2.27
CA GLY A 192 2.46 -1.18 -3.24
C GLY A 192 3.12 -2.37 -2.53
N SER A 193 3.85 -2.11 -1.44
CA SER A 193 4.39 -3.18 -0.58
C SER A 193 3.27 -4.01 0.07
N ALA A 194 2.19 -3.34 0.51
CA ALA A 194 1.03 -4.03 1.07
C ALA A 194 0.33 -4.94 0.03
N SER A 195 0.24 -4.54 -1.25
CA SER A 195 -0.34 -5.39 -2.30
C SER A 195 0.52 -6.61 -2.61
N PHE A 196 1.85 -6.49 -2.56
CA PHE A 196 2.75 -7.64 -2.67
C PHE A 196 2.56 -8.60 -1.48
N ASN A 197 2.56 -8.07 -0.25
CA ASN A 197 2.32 -8.86 0.96
C ASN A 197 0.94 -9.52 0.96
N TYR A 198 -0.07 -8.85 0.42
CA TYR A 198 -1.40 -9.42 0.30
C TYR A 198 -1.46 -10.56 -0.73
N ALA A 199 -0.69 -10.51 -1.81
CA ALA A 199 -0.56 -11.63 -2.73
C ALA A 199 0.09 -12.87 -2.07
N ILE A 200 0.93 -12.68 -1.05
CA ILE A 200 1.46 -13.77 -0.22
C ILE A 200 0.39 -14.30 0.75
N ALA A 201 -0.38 -13.40 1.38
CA ALA A 201 -1.34 -13.74 2.43
C ALA A 201 -2.66 -14.32 1.90
N GLN A 202 -3.06 -13.95 0.64
CA GLN A 202 -4.38 -14.29 0.09
C GLN A 202 -4.26 -15.19 -1.15
N PRO A 203 -4.33 -16.53 -0.99
CA PRO A 203 -4.14 -17.48 -2.10
C PRO A 203 -5.28 -17.48 -3.14
N GLU A 204 -6.45 -16.91 -2.79
CA GLU A 204 -7.59 -16.79 -3.73
C GLU A 204 -7.52 -15.55 -4.61
N LEU A 205 -6.54 -14.68 -4.40
CA LEU A 205 -6.35 -13.50 -5.22
C LEU A 205 -5.99 -13.92 -6.66
N ASN A 206 -6.58 -13.24 -7.65
CA ASN A 206 -6.39 -13.58 -9.06
C ASN A 206 -5.38 -12.69 -9.78
N ALA A 207 -5.07 -11.51 -9.24
CA ALA A 207 -4.07 -10.59 -9.78
C ALA A 207 -3.60 -9.61 -8.71
N ALA A 208 -2.32 -9.24 -8.74
CA ALA A 208 -1.77 -8.18 -7.90
C ALA A 208 -0.97 -7.18 -8.74
N VAL A 209 -1.17 -5.88 -8.48
CA VAL A 209 -0.45 -4.79 -9.12
C VAL A 209 0.30 -3.99 -8.07
N VAL A 210 1.59 -3.81 -8.29
CA VAL A 210 2.51 -3.15 -7.36
C VAL A 210 3.06 -1.88 -8.01
N TYR A 211 2.72 -0.71 -7.49
CA TYR A 211 3.34 0.54 -7.90
C TYR A 211 4.37 0.98 -6.87
N TYR A 212 5.63 1.06 -7.29
CA TYR A 212 6.79 1.53 -6.51
C TYR A 212 6.81 1.06 -5.03
N GLY A 213 6.39 -0.18 -4.79
CA GLY A 213 6.47 -0.86 -3.50
C GLY A 213 7.58 -1.91 -3.48
N THR A 214 8.09 -2.24 -2.29
CA THR A 214 9.06 -3.33 -2.10
C THR A 214 8.36 -4.63 -1.71
N PRO A 215 8.95 -5.80 -2.03
CA PRO A 215 8.54 -7.06 -1.42
C PRO A 215 8.89 -7.10 0.08
N PRO A 216 8.59 -8.18 0.81
CA PRO A 216 9.17 -8.41 2.13
C PRO A 216 10.68 -8.25 2.14
N MET A 217 11.20 -7.57 3.16
CA MET A 217 12.62 -7.27 3.34
C MET A 217 13.11 -7.82 4.67
N LYS A 218 14.39 -8.19 4.72
CA LYS A 218 15.08 -8.54 5.97
C LYS A 218 16.43 -7.85 6.06
N THR A 219 16.95 -7.74 7.27
CA THR A 219 18.30 -7.19 7.51
C THR A 219 19.32 -8.33 7.55
N VAL A 220 20.33 -8.24 6.70
CA VAL A 220 21.50 -9.15 6.69
C VAL A 220 22.76 -8.27 6.74
N ASP A 221 23.58 -8.45 7.76
CA ASP A 221 24.82 -7.68 7.95
C ASP A 221 24.62 -6.15 7.88
N GLY A 222 23.49 -5.66 8.40
CA GLY A 222 23.12 -4.24 8.40
C GLY A 222 22.51 -3.73 7.09
N ALA A 223 22.47 -4.53 6.03
CA ALA A 223 21.84 -4.18 4.75
C ALA A 223 20.41 -4.72 4.66
N GLN A 224 19.51 -3.95 4.01
CA GLN A 224 18.18 -4.41 3.66
C GLN A 224 18.24 -5.24 2.37
N VAL A 225 17.80 -6.49 2.43
CA VAL A 225 17.74 -7.39 1.29
C VAL A 225 16.34 -8.00 1.15
N VAL A 226 15.99 -8.44 -0.04
CA VAL A 226 14.72 -9.15 -0.29
C VAL A 226 14.63 -10.40 0.57
N ASP A 227 13.49 -10.61 1.24
CA ASP A 227 13.20 -11.83 1.98
C ASP A 227 12.24 -12.74 1.22
N PRO A 228 12.72 -13.78 0.53
CA PRO A 228 11.86 -14.67 -0.25
C PRO A 228 11.18 -15.77 0.58
N ALA A 229 11.32 -15.80 1.90
CA ALA A 229 10.91 -16.90 2.76
C ALA A 229 9.43 -17.33 2.62
N THR A 230 8.59 -16.43 2.10
CA THR A 230 7.14 -16.67 1.94
C THR A 230 6.66 -16.60 0.49
N PHE A 231 7.56 -16.46 -0.48
CA PHE A 231 7.19 -16.29 -1.90
C PHE A 231 6.56 -17.54 -2.52
N ASP A 232 6.82 -18.72 -1.98
CA ASP A 232 6.19 -19.98 -2.37
C ASP A 232 4.67 -19.96 -2.20
N ARG A 233 4.15 -19.15 -1.26
CA ARG A 233 2.72 -18.98 -0.99
C ARG A 233 1.98 -18.18 -2.06
N ILE A 234 2.68 -17.38 -2.87
CA ILE A 234 2.08 -16.56 -3.93
C ILE A 234 1.41 -17.47 -4.96
N LYS A 235 0.12 -17.22 -5.23
CA LYS A 235 -0.66 -17.89 -6.28
C LYS A 235 -1.04 -16.92 -7.41
N ALA A 236 -1.31 -15.67 -7.07
CA ALA A 236 -1.66 -14.64 -8.04
C ALA A 236 -0.46 -14.25 -8.90
N PRO A 237 -0.64 -14.03 -10.21
CA PRO A 237 0.33 -13.30 -11.00
C PRO A 237 0.50 -11.87 -10.47
N ILE A 238 1.72 -11.35 -10.56
CA ILE A 238 2.06 -10.00 -10.10
C ILE A 238 2.64 -9.21 -11.26
N ILE A 239 2.23 -7.94 -11.41
CA ILE A 239 2.91 -6.94 -12.23
C ILE A 239 3.38 -5.79 -11.35
N GLY A 240 4.62 -5.32 -11.56
CA GLY A 240 5.21 -4.22 -10.81
C GLY A 240 5.71 -3.09 -11.69
N PHE A 241 5.49 -1.84 -11.26
CA PHE A 241 5.94 -0.62 -11.93
C PHE A 241 6.80 0.20 -10.97
N TYR A 242 8.02 0.54 -11.37
CA TYR A 242 9.04 1.11 -10.52
C TYR A 242 9.67 2.34 -11.19
N GLY A 243 9.84 3.44 -10.45
CA GLY A 243 10.54 4.60 -10.97
C GLY A 243 12.04 4.36 -11.08
N GLY A 244 12.64 4.62 -12.23
CA GLY A 244 14.08 4.39 -12.46
C GLY A 244 14.98 5.18 -11.53
N ASP A 245 14.55 6.38 -11.11
CA ASP A 245 15.29 7.24 -10.17
C ASP A 245 15.04 6.87 -8.69
N ASP A 246 14.18 5.87 -8.39
CA ASP A 246 13.95 5.37 -7.03
C ASP A 246 14.88 4.18 -6.74
N ALA A 247 16.18 4.45 -6.57
CA ALA A 247 17.20 3.43 -6.38
C ALA A 247 16.90 2.48 -5.21
N ARG A 248 16.25 2.98 -4.14
CA ARG A 248 15.87 2.18 -2.97
C ARG A 248 14.89 1.06 -3.34
N VAL A 249 13.94 1.34 -4.21
CA VAL A 249 12.93 0.37 -4.63
C VAL A 249 13.43 -0.45 -5.81
N THR A 250 14.07 0.16 -6.80
CA THR A 250 14.56 -0.54 -8.00
C THR A 250 15.64 -1.57 -7.70
N SER A 251 16.47 -1.36 -6.64
CA SER A 251 17.42 -2.37 -6.18
C SER A 251 16.80 -3.70 -5.75
N THR A 252 15.48 -3.71 -5.46
CA THR A 252 14.75 -4.94 -5.06
C THR A 252 14.16 -5.70 -6.25
N VAL A 253 14.09 -5.10 -7.45
CA VAL A 253 13.37 -5.65 -8.60
C VAL A 253 14.01 -6.93 -9.12
N GLU A 254 15.28 -6.87 -9.48
CA GLU A 254 16.01 -8.03 -9.99
C GLU A 254 16.12 -9.18 -8.98
N PRO A 255 16.46 -8.95 -7.69
CA PRO A 255 16.45 -10.03 -6.68
C PRO A 255 15.06 -10.67 -6.54
N THR A 256 13.98 -9.86 -6.56
CA THR A 256 12.60 -10.36 -6.51
C THR A 256 12.27 -11.23 -7.72
N ALA A 257 12.59 -10.73 -8.92
CA ALA A 257 12.35 -11.46 -10.18
C ALA A 257 13.08 -12.81 -10.19
N ALA A 258 14.34 -12.84 -9.75
CA ALA A 258 15.14 -14.04 -9.67
C ALA A 258 14.53 -15.09 -8.73
N GLU A 259 14.09 -14.69 -7.52
CA GLU A 259 13.51 -15.62 -6.55
C GLU A 259 12.13 -16.13 -7.03
N LEU A 260 11.27 -15.26 -7.56
CA LEU A 260 9.96 -15.66 -8.08
C LEU A 260 10.09 -16.60 -9.30
N LYS A 261 11.08 -16.35 -10.17
CA LYS A 261 11.39 -17.24 -11.29
C LYS A 261 11.83 -18.63 -10.84
N LYS A 262 12.69 -18.75 -9.81
CA LYS A 262 13.09 -20.03 -9.22
C LYS A 262 11.90 -20.84 -8.72
N LEU A 263 10.89 -20.15 -8.18
CA LEU A 263 9.66 -20.74 -7.66
C LEU A 263 8.57 -20.95 -8.73
N GLY A 264 8.84 -20.63 -10.01
CA GLY A 264 7.87 -20.74 -11.10
C GLY A 264 6.67 -19.79 -10.96
N LYS A 265 6.83 -18.66 -10.25
CA LYS A 265 5.77 -17.67 -10.06
C LYS A 265 5.73 -16.69 -11.22
N SER A 266 4.51 -16.22 -11.56
CA SER A 266 4.31 -15.21 -12.60
C SER A 266 4.57 -13.82 -12.03
N TYR A 267 5.66 -13.21 -12.48
CA TYR A 267 6.04 -11.85 -12.11
C TYR A 267 6.53 -11.09 -13.34
N GLU A 268 5.95 -9.93 -13.59
CA GLU A 268 6.32 -8.98 -14.63
C GLU A 268 6.72 -7.67 -13.97
N SER A 269 7.83 -7.07 -14.37
CA SER A 269 8.33 -5.83 -13.79
C SER A 269 8.74 -4.84 -14.86
N HIS A 270 8.41 -3.57 -14.64
CA HIS A 270 8.72 -2.44 -15.51
C HIS A 270 9.42 -1.35 -14.71
N VAL A 271 10.66 -1.06 -15.06
CA VAL A 271 11.41 0.08 -14.51
C VAL A 271 11.24 1.26 -15.49
N MET A 272 10.59 2.31 -15.01
CA MET A 272 10.22 3.49 -15.78
C MET A 272 11.37 4.50 -15.74
N GLU A 273 12.14 4.58 -16.82
CA GLU A 273 13.35 5.41 -16.91
C GLU A 273 13.08 6.88 -16.55
N GLY A 274 13.92 7.47 -15.69
CA GLY A 274 13.86 8.85 -15.25
C GLY A 274 12.65 9.21 -14.37
N ALA A 275 11.73 8.27 -14.15
CA ALA A 275 10.61 8.49 -13.26
C ALA A 275 11.03 8.35 -11.79
N GLY A 276 10.47 9.18 -10.92
CA GLY A 276 10.70 9.11 -9.48
C GLY A 276 9.72 8.21 -8.75
N HIS A 277 9.94 8.08 -7.43
CA HIS A 277 8.96 7.46 -6.55
C HIS A 277 7.61 8.18 -6.63
N GLY A 278 6.51 7.44 -6.69
CA GLY A 278 5.17 8.05 -6.73
C GLY A 278 4.79 8.65 -8.08
N PHE A 279 5.44 8.28 -9.18
CA PHE A 279 5.25 8.90 -10.50
C PHE A 279 3.79 8.94 -10.97
N LEU A 280 2.95 7.95 -10.62
CA LEU A 280 1.55 7.93 -11.03
C LEU A 280 0.70 8.99 -10.30
N LYS A 281 1.03 9.30 -9.05
CA LYS A 281 0.38 10.34 -8.23
C LYS A 281 0.94 11.72 -8.54
N GLY A 282 2.24 11.82 -8.80
CA GLY A 282 2.98 13.07 -9.03
C GLY A 282 3.37 13.27 -10.48
N GLN A 283 2.43 13.12 -11.42
CA GLN A 283 2.67 13.25 -12.85
C GLN A 283 3.17 14.64 -13.24
N ALA A 284 2.65 15.68 -12.58
CA ALA A 284 3.01 17.07 -12.86
C ALA A 284 4.42 17.45 -12.38
N SER A 285 5.05 16.65 -11.51
CA SER A 285 6.34 17.00 -10.91
C SER A 285 7.52 16.94 -11.91
N ARG A 286 7.44 16.10 -12.94
CA ARG A 286 8.44 15.97 -14.01
C ARG A 286 7.89 15.28 -15.26
N ASP A 287 8.50 15.52 -16.43
CA ASP A 287 8.08 14.92 -17.70
C ASP A 287 8.15 13.40 -17.69
N ALA A 288 9.22 12.84 -17.11
CA ALA A 288 9.40 11.41 -17.00
C ALA A 288 8.29 10.74 -16.17
N ASN A 289 7.78 11.39 -15.12
CA ASN A 289 6.66 10.85 -14.33
C ASN A 289 5.37 10.81 -15.17
N ALA A 290 5.08 11.85 -15.92
CA ALA A 290 3.89 11.87 -16.79
C ALA A 290 3.97 10.80 -17.88
N LYS A 291 5.15 10.64 -18.50
CA LYS A 291 5.41 9.57 -19.47
C LYS A 291 5.23 8.20 -18.83
N ALA A 292 5.85 7.97 -17.68
CA ALA A 292 5.75 6.71 -16.94
C ALA A 292 4.30 6.37 -16.57
N ALA A 293 3.50 7.35 -16.16
CA ALA A 293 2.08 7.17 -15.86
C ALA A 293 1.29 6.75 -17.11
N ALA A 294 1.55 7.42 -18.25
CA ALA A 294 0.90 7.11 -19.53
C ALA A 294 1.27 5.72 -20.06
N ASP A 295 2.50 5.26 -19.83
CA ASP A 295 2.98 3.94 -20.25
C ASP A 295 2.49 2.82 -19.30
N ALA A 296 2.52 3.04 -17.98
CA ALA A 296 2.22 2.02 -16.98
C ALA A 296 0.73 1.71 -16.87
N TRP A 297 -0.15 2.71 -16.98
CA TRP A 297 -1.57 2.49 -16.75
C TRP A 297 -2.25 1.56 -17.77
N PRO A 298 -2.02 1.69 -19.09
CA PRO A 298 -2.56 0.74 -20.06
C PRO A 298 -2.09 -0.70 -19.80
N LEU A 299 -0.84 -0.91 -19.37
CA LEU A 299 -0.32 -2.22 -19.01
C LEU A 299 -1.02 -2.78 -17.76
N THR A 300 -1.26 -1.93 -16.75
CA THR A 300 -2.06 -2.28 -15.56
C THR A 300 -3.44 -2.78 -15.97
N VAL A 301 -4.14 -2.03 -16.80
CA VAL A 301 -5.50 -2.37 -17.24
C VAL A 301 -5.51 -3.66 -18.08
N ALA A 302 -4.56 -3.82 -18.99
CA ALA A 302 -4.41 -5.03 -19.79
C ALA A 302 -4.14 -6.25 -18.92
N PHE A 303 -3.25 -6.13 -17.94
CA PHE A 303 -2.94 -7.18 -16.98
C PHE A 303 -4.17 -7.58 -16.15
N LEU A 304 -4.87 -6.61 -15.55
CA LEU A 304 -6.09 -6.87 -14.78
C LEU A 304 -7.18 -7.51 -15.66
N LYS A 305 -7.42 -7.01 -16.87
CA LYS A 305 -8.38 -7.59 -17.81
C LYS A 305 -8.02 -9.02 -18.21
N LYS A 306 -6.71 -9.33 -18.35
CA LYS A 306 -6.25 -10.70 -18.66
C LYS A 306 -6.56 -11.68 -17.54
N TRP A 307 -6.24 -11.31 -16.28
CA TRP A 307 -6.27 -12.27 -15.17
C TRP A 307 -7.59 -12.27 -14.38
N LEU A 308 -8.42 -11.24 -14.57
CA LEU A 308 -9.73 -11.13 -13.92
C LEU A 308 -10.91 -11.47 -14.84
N ARG A 309 -10.67 -12.03 -16.05
CA ARG A 309 -11.74 -12.53 -16.89
C ARG A 309 -12.52 -13.61 -16.15
N ALA A 310 -13.85 -13.58 -16.26
CA ALA A 310 -14.67 -14.73 -15.92
C ALA A 310 -14.30 -15.87 -16.87
N THR A 311 -13.99 -17.03 -16.36
CA THR A 311 -13.79 -18.27 -17.13
C THR A 311 -15.12 -18.82 -17.55
#